data_54fc9259110f94e800d35cf9c6430e92
#
_entry.id   54fc9259110f94e800d35cf9c6430e92
#
_cell.length_a   1.000
_cell.length_b   1.000
_cell.length_c   1.000
_cell.angle_alpha   90.00
_cell.angle_beta   90.00
_cell.angle_gamma   90.00
#
_symmetry.space_group_name_H-M   'P 1'
#
loop_
_entity.id
_entity.type
_entity.pdbx_description
1 polymer ?
#
loop_
_entity_poly.entity_id
_entity_poly.type
_entity_poly.pdbx_seq_one_letter_code
_entity_poly.pdbx_strand_id
1 'polypeptide(L)'
;MVTAKFAEEGKQPVQGKKRSSHRSHTEQLSFADPEFLMRDEMRASRLALEFAKAELSLLDAGIQSTVVVFGSSRAVSAKEAERRASAARGKEAVAAAKRHVKLSTWYEDAREFGRIVSEKGGALSAAQGMRDNVITTGGGPGIMEAANRGAMDAGAPSIGFNITLPEEQSPNDFLSPELSIHFHYFAVRKMHFAMRANALAVFPGGYGTLDELFEILNLKQAHKTPEMPVILFSRDYWENIVDFKALADLGTIDDSDLALFEIVDSAEEGWQAMLELGLAPQTPLREA
;
A
#
# COMPACT_ATOMS: atom_id res chain seq x y z
N MET A 1 26.62 -16.03 -33.39
CA MET A 1 27.59 -15.29 -34.24
C MET A 1 27.13 -15.44 -35.68
N VAL A 2 26.44 -14.46 -36.25
CA VAL A 2 26.38 -14.22 -37.70
C VAL A 2 26.22 -12.73 -37.87
N THR A 3 27.33 -12.08 -38.19
CA THR A 3 27.39 -10.67 -38.58
C THR A 3 27.20 -10.62 -40.11
N ALA A 4 26.15 -9.93 -40.55
CA ALA A 4 26.01 -9.56 -41.96
C ALA A 4 26.36 -8.06 -42.09
N LYS A 5 27.47 -7.79 -42.81
CA LYS A 5 27.84 -6.49 -43.34
C LYS A 5 26.94 -6.16 -44.52
N PHE A 6 26.35 -5.00 -44.54
CA PHE A 6 25.81 -4.42 -45.77
C PHE A 6 26.61 -3.18 -46.13
N ALA A 7 27.02 -3.17 -47.40
CA ALA A 7 27.85 -2.16 -48.03
C ALA A 7 27.09 -0.84 -48.26
N GLU A 8 27.81 0.25 -48.12
CA GLU A 8 27.41 1.59 -48.53
C GLU A 8 27.36 1.73 -50.05
N GLU A 9 26.27 2.17 -50.59
CA GLU A 9 26.21 2.83 -51.90
C GLU A 9 25.53 4.18 -51.76
N GLY A 10 26.28 5.22 -52.12
CA GLY A 10 25.82 6.60 -52.00
C GLY A 10 24.76 6.96 -53.01
N LYS A 11 23.69 7.62 -52.55
CA LYS A 11 22.81 8.44 -53.38
C LYS A 11 22.51 9.79 -52.70
N GLN A 12 22.61 10.86 -53.45
CA GLN A 12 22.43 12.26 -53.08
C GLN A 12 21.04 12.53 -52.45
N PRO A 13 20.91 13.55 -51.58
CA PRO A 13 19.65 13.83 -50.90
C PRO A 13 18.66 14.51 -51.83
N VAL A 14 17.56 13.83 -52.10
CA VAL A 14 16.35 14.46 -52.62
C VAL A 14 15.71 15.26 -51.48
N GLN A 15 15.59 16.59 -51.64
CA GLN A 15 14.82 17.43 -50.73
C GLN A 15 13.36 16.97 -50.69
N GLY A 16 13.07 16.11 -49.75
CA GLY A 16 11.71 15.64 -49.43
C GLY A 16 11.05 16.62 -48.48
N LYS A 17 9.92 17.21 -48.88
CA LYS A 17 9.01 17.98 -48.03
C LYS A 17 8.84 17.27 -46.68
N LYS A 18 9.04 17.99 -45.56
CA LYS A 18 8.70 17.53 -44.21
C LYS A 18 7.22 17.13 -44.18
N ARG A 19 6.94 15.84 -44.37
CA ARG A 19 5.65 15.29 -44.02
C ARG A 19 5.53 15.35 -42.49
N SER A 20 4.53 16.10 -41.98
CA SER A 20 4.17 16.05 -40.59
C SER A 20 3.89 14.58 -40.20
N SER A 21 4.63 14.09 -39.23
CA SER A 21 4.56 12.68 -38.80
C SER A 21 3.36 12.43 -37.89
N HIS A 22 2.17 12.84 -38.28
CA HIS A 22 0.96 12.26 -37.71
C HIS A 22 0.69 10.97 -38.49
N ARG A 23 1.24 9.85 -37.99
CA ARG A 23 0.74 8.54 -38.40
C ARG A 23 -0.75 8.51 -38.03
N SER A 24 -1.60 8.00 -38.93
CA SER A 24 -3.00 7.81 -38.58
C SER A 24 -3.10 6.80 -37.43
N HIS A 25 -4.09 6.92 -36.55
CA HIS A 25 -4.30 5.97 -35.44
C HIS A 25 -4.27 4.50 -35.91
N THR A 26 -4.76 4.21 -37.11
CA THR A 26 -4.79 2.87 -37.69
C THR A 26 -3.42 2.32 -38.08
N GLU A 27 -2.38 3.15 -38.15
CA GLU A 27 -1.00 2.72 -38.43
C GLU A 27 -0.17 2.47 -37.17
N GLN A 28 -0.69 2.81 -35.98
CA GLN A 28 -0.02 2.56 -34.70
C GLN A 28 -0.28 1.14 -34.24
N LEU A 29 0.73 0.53 -33.60
CA LEU A 29 0.52 -0.74 -32.92
C LEU A 29 -0.41 -0.53 -31.72
N SER A 30 -1.39 -1.39 -31.54
CA SER A 30 -2.44 -1.25 -30.53
C SER A 30 -1.92 -1.03 -29.10
N PHE A 31 -0.82 -1.68 -28.74
CA PHE A 31 -0.19 -1.53 -27.42
C PHE A 31 0.61 -0.22 -27.27
N ALA A 32 0.91 0.48 -28.36
CA ALA A 32 1.61 1.76 -28.41
C ALA A 32 0.68 2.93 -28.78
N ASP A 33 -0.63 2.69 -28.80
CA ASP A 33 -1.67 3.70 -29.08
C ASP A 33 -2.43 4.04 -27.79
N PRO A 34 -2.01 5.12 -27.06
CA PRO A 34 -2.68 5.51 -25.83
C PRO A 34 -4.14 5.92 -26.04
N GLU A 35 -4.48 6.52 -27.19
CA GLU A 35 -5.84 6.98 -27.47
C GLU A 35 -6.77 5.80 -27.67
N PHE A 36 -6.32 4.76 -28.39
CA PHE A 36 -7.04 3.50 -28.47
C PHE A 36 -7.21 2.82 -27.11
N LEU A 37 -6.13 2.74 -26.31
CA LEU A 37 -6.16 2.11 -24.99
C LEU A 37 -7.07 2.85 -24.00
N MET A 38 -7.27 4.15 -24.18
CA MET A 38 -8.12 4.96 -23.28
C MET A 38 -9.61 4.93 -23.65
N ARG A 39 -10.01 4.26 -24.73
CA ARG A 39 -11.41 4.07 -25.09
C ARG A 39 -12.16 3.27 -24.02
N ASP A 40 -13.48 3.52 -23.86
CA ASP A 40 -14.29 2.81 -22.86
C ASP A 40 -14.34 1.31 -23.09
N GLU A 41 -14.37 0.88 -24.35
CA GLU A 41 -14.40 -0.55 -24.74
C GLU A 41 -13.11 -1.30 -24.32
N MET A 42 -12.01 -0.55 -24.12
CA MET A 42 -10.73 -1.11 -23.70
C MET A 42 -10.56 -1.21 -22.17
N ARG A 43 -11.62 -0.95 -21.40
CA ARG A 43 -11.57 -0.99 -19.93
C ARG A 43 -11.06 -2.32 -19.38
N ALA A 44 -11.55 -3.44 -19.92
CA ALA A 44 -11.12 -4.77 -19.48
C ALA A 44 -9.62 -4.99 -19.71
N SER A 45 -9.10 -4.55 -20.86
CA SER A 45 -7.66 -4.63 -21.15
C SER A 45 -6.84 -3.76 -20.19
N ARG A 46 -7.31 -2.54 -19.86
CA ARG A 46 -6.62 -1.67 -18.89
C ARG A 46 -6.59 -2.28 -17.49
N LEU A 47 -7.68 -2.91 -17.03
CA LEU A 47 -7.71 -3.64 -15.75
C LEU A 47 -6.66 -4.75 -15.73
N ALA A 48 -6.57 -5.54 -16.80
CA ALA A 48 -5.58 -6.61 -16.92
C ALA A 48 -4.14 -6.07 -16.97
N LEU A 49 -3.90 -4.97 -17.69
CA LEU A 49 -2.58 -4.32 -17.75
C LEU A 49 -2.16 -3.75 -16.39
N GLU A 50 -3.08 -3.11 -15.66
CA GLU A 50 -2.81 -2.55 -14.33
C GLU A 50 -2.49 -3.65 -13.32
N PHE A 51 -3.28 -4.73 -13.33
CA PHE A 51 -3.02 -5.91 -12.51
C PHE A 51 -1.64 -6.51 -12.81
N ALA A 52 -1.37 -6.80 -14.08
CA ALA A 52 -0.12 -7.43 -14.50
C ALA A 52 1.11 -6.56 -14.19
N LYS A 53 1.01 -5.24 -14.39
CA LYS A 53 2.11 -4.31 -14.10
C LYS A 53 2.49 -4.32 -12.62
N ALA A 54 1.50 -4.26 -11.73
CA ALA A 54 1.74 -4.29 -10.29
C ALA A 54 2.34 -5.64 -9.86
N GLU A 55 1.76 -6.75 -10.35
CA GLU A 55 2.23 -8.10 -10.05
C GLU A 55 3.68 -8.33 -10.49
N LEU A 56 4.02 -7.97 -11.72
CA LEU A 56 5.38 -8.12 -12.25
C LEU A 56 6.37 -7.22 -11.52
N SER A 57 5.99 -5.98 -11.15
CA SER A 57 6.87 -5.10 -10.37
C SER A 57 7.24 -5.69 -9.01
N LEU A 58 6.29 -6.36 -8.34
CA LEU A 58 6.52 -7.03 -7.06
C LEU A 58 7.40 -8.29 -7.24
N LEU A 59 7.13 -9.09 -8.27
CA LEU A 59 7.93 -10.28 -8.59
C LEU A 59 9.37 -9.92 -8.94
N ASP A 60 9.58 -8.92 -9.79
CA ASP A 60 10.92 -8.46 -10.21
C ASP A 60 11.73 -7.92 -9.02
N ALA A 61 11.07 -7.33 -8.03
CA ALA A 61 11.67 -6.87 -6.77
C ALA A 61 11.84 -8.00 -5.73
N GLY A 62 11.43 -9.23 -6.04
CA GLY A 62 11.52 -10.36 -5.13
C GLY A 62 10.60 -10.27 -3.92
N ILE A 63 9.42 -9.65 -4.06
CA ILE A 63 8.46 -9.52 -2.95
C ILE A 63 7.59 -10.78 -2.86
N GLN A 64 7.78 -11.56 -1.81
CA GLN A 64 7.05 -12.78 -1.53
C GLN A 64 5.73 -12.47 -0.81
N SER A 65 5.82 -11.73 0.29
CA SER A 65 4.68 -11.38 1.14
C SER A 65 4.81 -9.98 1.74
N THR A 66 3.70 -9.48 2.26
CA THR A 66 3.59 -8.11 2.78
C THR A 66 2.93 -8.07 4.15
N VAL A 67 3.27 -7.06 4.94
CA VAL A 67 2.47 -6.58 6.07
C VAL A 67 1.87 -5.26 5.67
N VAL A 68 0.54 -5.23 5.58
CA VAL A 68 -0.19 -4.06 5.12
C VAL A 68 -0.54 -3.15 6.29
N VAL A 69 -0.28 -1.85 6.15
CA VAL A 69 -0.53 -0.86 7.19
C VAL A 69 -1.49 0.20 6.69
N PHE A 70 -2.62 0.34 7.37
CA PHE A 70 -3.62 1.38 7.15
C PHE A 70 -3.75 2.31 8.35
N GLY A 71 -4.21 3.53 8.11
CA GLY A 71 -4.49 4.52 9.14
C GLY A 71 -4.70 5.91 8.57
N SER A 72 -4.85 6.88 9.46
CA SER A 72 -5.16 8.27 9.09
C SER A 72 -4.05 8.93 8.27
N SER A 73 -4.40 9.49 7.11
CA SER A 73 -3.52 10.35 6.33
C SER A 73 -3.26 11.73 6.99
N ARG A 74 -3.97 12.04 8.07
CA ARG A 74 -3.88 13.32 8.79
C ARG A 74 -2.92 13.29 9.98
N ALA A 75 -2.40 12.13 10.35
CA ALA A 75 -1.38 12.02 11.38
C ALA A 75 -0.09 12.73 10.91
N VAL A 76 0.65 13.26 11.85
CA VAL A 76 1.94 13.92 11.58
C VAL A 76 2.95 13.49 12.64
N SER A 77 4.24 13.58 12.32
CA SER A 77 5.28 13.29 13.31
C SER A 77 5.19 14.18 14.56
N ALA A 78 5.72 13.72 15.68
CA ALA A 78 5.74 14.48 16.93
C ALA A 78 6.38 15.85 16.73
N LYS A 79 7.50 15.92 16.01
CA LYS A 79 8.19 17.18 15.67
C LYS A 79 7.29 18.16 14.91
N GLU A 80 6.53 17.68 13.94
CA GLU A 80 5.62 18.52 13.15
C GLU A 80 4.40 18.94 14.00
N ALA A 81 3.88 18.05 14.85
CA ALA A 81 2.80 18.37 15.78
C ALA A 81 3.20 19.48 16.77
N GLU A 82 4.40 19.40 17.33
CA GLU A 82 4.98 20.44 18.21
C GLU A 82 5.15 21.77 17.48
N ARG A 83 5.67 21.75 16.25
CA ARG A 83 5.79 22.93 15.40
C ARG A 83 4.44 23.60 15.17
N ARG A 84 3.41 22.82 14.83
CA ARG A 84 2.03 23.31 14.63
C ARG A 84 1.45 23.86 15.93
N ALA A 85 1.68 23.20 17.06
CA ALA A 85 1.21 23.63 18.36
C ALA A 85 1.83 24.97 18.77
N SER A 86 3.13 25.15 18.58
CA SER A 86 3.86 26.39 18.89
C SER A 86 3.44 27.57 18.00
N ALA A 87 3.04 27.30 16.76
CA ALA A 87 2.57 28.30 15.81
C ALA A 87 1.08 28.64 15.96
N ALA A 88 0.28 27.80 16.63
CA ALA A 88 -1.16 27.95 16.72
C ALA A 88 -1.58 29.23 17.45
N ARG A 89 -2.50 30.00 16.84
CA ARG A 89 -3.09 31.22 17.41
C ARG A 89 -4.61 31.19 17.22
N GLY A 90 -5.33 31.52 18.25
CA GLY A 90 -6.80 31.48 18.26
C GLY A 90 -7.37 30.08 18.58
N LYS A 91 -8.65 30.04 18.97
CA LYS A 91 -9.29 28.83 19.52
C LYS A 91 -9.29 27.64 18.53
N GLU A 92 -9.60 27.90 17.29
CA GLU A 92 -9.69 26.84 16.26
C GLU A 92 -8.33 26.22 15.93
N ALA A 93 -7.29 27.06 15.74
CA ALA A 93 -5.94 26.61 15.47
C ALA A 93 -5.36 25.81 16.66
N VAL A 94 -5.60 26.26 17.91
CA VAL A 94 -5.19 25.53 19.11
C VAL A 94 -5.91 24.19 19.23
N ALA A 95 -7.23 24.14 18.93
CA ALA A 95 -7.97 22.88 18.92
C ALA A 95 -7.47 21.92 17.83
N ALA A 96 -7.15 22.43 16.64
CA ALA A 96 -6.54 21.62 15.57
C ALA A 96 -5.15 21.10 15.97
N ALA A 97 -4.31 21.93 16.58
CA ALA A 97 -2.98 21.53 17.06
C ALA A 97 -3.07 20.43 18.13
N LYS A 98 -4.01 20.52 19.08
CA LYS A 98 -4.25 19.46 20.07
C LYS A 98 -4.61 18.12 19.40
N ARG A 99 -5.44 18.15 18.36
CA ARG A 99 -5.75 16.92 17.58
C ARG A 99 -4.49 16.34 16.93
N HIS A 100 -3.64 17.18 16.33
CA HIS A 100 -2.38 16.72 15.75
C HIS A 100 -1.42 16.12 16.78
N VAL A 101 -1.37 16.66 18.00
CA VAL A 101 -0.58 16.06 19.10
C VAL A 101 -1.12 14.66 19.45
N LYS A 102 -2.44 14.47 19.53
CA LYS A 102 -3.01 13.12 19.74
C LYS A 102 -2.70 12.19 18.55
N LEU A 103 -2.82 12.66 17.33
CA LEU A 103 -2.54 11.87 16.14
C LEU A 103 -1.04 11.51 16.00
N SER A 104 -0.14 12.32 16.54
CA SER A 104 1.29 12.08 16.43
C SER A 104 1.78 10.90 17.26
N THR A 105 1.10 10.52 18.34
CA THR A 105 1.42 9.30 19.09
C THR A 105 1.25 8.07 18.19
N TRP A 106 0.15 7.99 17.45
CA TRP A 106 -0.10 6.90 16.50
C TRP A 106 0.86 6.91 15.30
N TYR A 107 1.35 8.11 14.90
CA TYR A 107 2.38 8.21 13.87
C TYR A 107 3.68 7.57 14.32
N GLU A 108 4.15 7.90 15.53
CA GLU A 108 5.40 7.33 16.06
C GLU A 108 5.26 5.82 16.32
N ASP A 109 4.11 5.35 16.81
CA ASP A 109 3.82 3.92 16.95
C ASP A 109 3.83 3.19 15.59
N ALA A 110 3.24 3.78 14.56
CA ALA A 110 3.25 3.20 13.21
C ALA A 110 4.66 3.17 12.60
N ARG A 111 5.47 4.19 12.87
CA ARG A 111 6.87 4.21 12.46
C ARG A 111 7.69 3.13 13.16
N GLU A 112 7.53 3.00 14.47
CA GLU A 112 8.20 1.97 15.25
C GLU A 112 7.76 0.57 14.82
N PHE A 113 6.45 0.36 14.62
CA PHE A 113 5.91 -0.89 14.10
C PHE A 113 6.52 -1.25 12.73
N GLY A 114 6.57 -0.30 11.79
CA GLY A 114 7.19 -0.50 10.48
C GLY A 114 8.67 -0.89 10.58
N ARG A 115 9.41 -0.30 11.53
CA ARG A 115 10.79 -0.66 11.82
C ARG A 115 10.93 -2.08 12.37
N ILE A 116 10.14 -2.42 13.39
CA ILE A 116 10.17 -3.75 14.04
C ILE A 116 9.86 -4.86 13.02
N VAL A 117 8.78 -4.72 12.25
CA VAL A 117 8.39 -5.67 11.21
C VAL A 117 9.50 -5.84 10.18
N SER A 118 10.10 -4.74 9.74
CA SER A 118 11.17 -4.77 8.73
C SER A 118 12.44 -5.46 9.22
N GLU A 119 12.81 -5.25 10.49
CA GLU A 119 13.99 -5.88 11.10
C GLU A 119 13.78 -7.37 11.36
N LYS A 120 12.59 -7.76 11.84
CA LYS A 120 12.32 -9.10 12.36
C LYS A 120 11.53 -10.00 11.40
N GLY A 121 10.79 -9.40 10.43
CA GLY A 121 9.82 -10.11 9.59
C GLY A 121 10.37 -10.71 8.30
N GLY A 122 11.66 -10.50 7.96
CA GLY A 122 12.25 -11.07 6.74
C GLY A 122 12.41 -10.09 5.56
N ALA A 123 12.04 -8.82 5.72
CA ALA A 123 12.17 -7.81 4.66
C ALA A 123 13.63 -7.48 4.31
N LEU A 124 14.56 -7.60 5.26
CA LEU A 124 15.99 -7.37 5.07
C LEU A 124 16.70 -8.56 4.42
N SER A 125 16.25 -9.77 4.68
CA SER A 125 16.88 -11.00 4.19
C SER A 125 16.19 -11.47 2.92
N ALA A 126 16.88 -11.45 1.80
CA ALA A 126 16.40 -12.10 0.58
C ALA A 126 16.82 -13.57 0.56
N ALA A 127 16.15 -14.43 1.32
CA ALA A 127 16.35 -15.86 1.20
C ALA A 127 15.92 -16.31 -0.21
N GLN A 128 16.82 -16.93 -0.96
CA GLN A 128 16.57 -17.31 -2.36
C GLN A 128 16.17 -16.14 -3.28
N GLY A 129 16.53 -14.91 -2.94
CA GLY A 129 16.15 -13.72 -3.70
C GLY A 129 14.75 -13.15 -3.39
N MET A 130 14.02 -13.76 -2.44
CA MET A 130 12.67 -13.33 -2.05
C MET A 130 12.67 -12.69 -0.66
N ARG A 131 11.82 -11.68 -0.47
CA ARG A 131 11.63 -10.92 0.77
C ARG A 131 10.23 -11.15 1.32
N ASP A 132 10.16 -11.38 2.62
CA ASP A 132 8.91 -11.59 3.34
C ASP A 132 8.48 -10.37 4.15
N ASN A 133 7.18 -10.26 4.37
CA ASN A 133 6.58 -9.30 5.30
C ASN A 133 7.01 -7.85 5.05
N VAL A 134 7.17 -7.50 3.77
CA VAL A 134 7.57 -6.14 3.39
C VAL A 134 6.44 -5.16 3.69
N ILE A 135 6.75 -4.07 4.40
CA ILE A 135 5.77 -3.02 4.73
C ILE A 135 5.14 -2.47 3.46
N THR A 136 3.82 -2.54 3.41
CA THR A 136 2.99 -2.06 2.29
C THR A 136 1.93 -1.09 2.80
N THR A 137 1.80 0.04 2.15
CA THR A 137 0.82 1.08 2.49
C THR A 137 0.14 1.63 1.24
N GLY A 138 -0.83 2.53 1.43
CA GLY A 138 -1.40 3.30 0.33
C GLY A 138 -0.48 4.38 -0.24
N GLY A 139 0.77 4.49 0.23
CA GLY A 139 1.78 5.40 -0.30
C GLY A 139 1.58 6.89 0.02
N GLY A 140 0.50 7.26 0.71
CA GLY A 140 0.18 8.64 1.06
C GLY A 140 0.85 9.12 2.36
N PRO A 141 0.43 10.30 2.87
CA PRO A 141 0.96 10.87 4.12
C PRO A 141 0.39 10.17 5.36
N GLY A 142 0.82 10.63 6.52
CA GLY A 142 0.31 10.23 7.81
C GLY A 142 0.80 8.86 8.27
N ILE A 143 -0.09 7.98 8.69
CA ILE A 143 0.25 6.63 9.16
C ILE A 143 0.96 5.82 8.06
N MET A 144 0.56 5.98 6.81
CA MET A 144 1.21 5.34 5.68
C MET A 144 2.67 5.77 5.54
N GLU A 145 2.92 7.08 5.60
CA GLU A 145 4.26 7.66 5.63
C GLU A 145 5.07 7.15 6.82
N ALA A 146 4.47 7.12 8.01
CA ALA A 146 5.12 6.65 9.23
C ALA A 146 5.63 5.22 9.10
N ALA A 147 4.78 4.30 8.63
CA ALA A 147 5.15 2.90 8.44
C ALA A 147 6.25 2.72 7.39
N ASN A 148 6.16 3.41 6.23
CA ASN A 148 7.20 3.39 5.20
C ASN A 148 8.52 3.96 5.74
N ARG A 149 8.46 5.04 6.54
CA ARG A 149 9.63 5.62 7.20
C ARG A 149 10.27 4.66 8.17
N GLY A 150 9.48 3.91 8.95
CA GLY A 150 9.98 2.87 9.83
C GLY A 150 10.75 1.77 9.06
N ALA A 151 10.23 1.34 7.92
CA ALA A 151 10.93 0.41 7.05
C ALA A 151 12.26 0.99 6.52
N MET A 152 12.26 2.25 6.10
CA MET A 152 13.48 2.94 5.68
C MET A 152 14.49 3.09 6.83
N ASP A 153 14.04 3.39 8.05
CA ASP A 153 14.89 3.47 9.24
C ASP A 153 15.60 2.13 9.52
N ALA A 154 14.95 1.01 9.20
CA ALA A 154 15.53 -0.34 9.27
C ALA A 154 16.42 -0.69 8.07
N GLY A 155 16.49 0.15 7.03
CA GLY A 155 17.18 -0.15 5.79
C GLY A 155 16.46 -1.17 4.89
N ALA A 156 15.18 -1.39 5.10
CA ALA A 156 14.36 -2.32 4.31
C ALA A 156 13.61 -1.59 3.18
N PRO A 157 13.27 -2.29 2.08
CA PRO A 157 12.36 -1.76 1.10
C PRO A 157 10.95 -1.60 1.67
N SER A 158 10.17 -0.67 1.10
CA SER A 158 8.75 -0.51 1.41
C SER A 158 7.94 -0.20 0.17
N ILE A 159 6.67 -0.60 0.19
CA ILE A 159 5.77 -0.56 -0.95
C ILE A 159 4.71 0.51 -0.73
N GLY A 160 4.41 1.27 -1.78
CA GLY A 160 3.27 2.18 -1.83
C GLY A 160 2.34 1.83 -2.99
N PHE A 161 1.11 1.45 -2.69
CA PHE A 161 0.05 1.30 -3.67
C PHE A 161 -0.74 2.60 -3.77
N ASN A 162 -0.24 3.52 -4.59
CA ASN A 162 -0.84 4.82 -4.80
C ASN A 162 -2.10 4.70 -5.66
N ILE A 163 -2.99 5.68 -5.57
CA ILE A 163 -4.21 5.75 -6.38
C ILE A 163 -4.36 7.16 -6.96
N THR A 164 -4.82 7.23 -8.20
CA THR A 164 -5.17 8.51 -8.82
C THR A 164 -6.41 9.09 -8.15
N LEU A 165 -6.27 10.25 -7.51
CA LEU A 165 -7.35 10.99 -6.87
C LEU A 165 -7.56 12.33 -7.61
N PRO A 166 -8.77 12.94 -7.52
CA PRO A 166 -9.05 14.26 -8.10
C PRO A 166 -8.12 15.36 -7.56
N GLU A 167 -7.75 15.28 -6.28
CA GLU A 167 -6.70 16.09 -5.66
C GLU A 167 -5.42 15.28 -5.67
N GLU A 168 -4.44 15.73 -6.44
CA GLU A 168 -3.16 15.04 -6.63
C GLU A 168 -2.41 14.96 -5.31
N GLN A 169 -2.22 13.75 -4.80
CA GLN A 169 -1.35 13.47 -3.66
C GLN A 169 -0.06 12.86 -4.17
N SER A 170 1.05 13.54 -3.90
CA SER A 170 2.37 12.94 -4.15
C SER A 170 2.60 11.75 -3.23
N PRO A 171 3.21 10.68 -3.73
CA PRO A 171 3.71 9.59 -2.88
C PRO A 171 4.61 10.15 -1.77
N ASN A 172 4.63 9.51 -0.60
CA ASN A 172 5.53 9.92 0.48
C ASN A 172 7.00 9.60 0.12
N ASP A 173 7.93 10.35 0.70
CA ASP A 173 9.36 10.31 0.39
C ASP A 173 10.10 9.04 0.90
N PHE A 174 9.41 8.16 1.62
CA PHE A 174 10.00 6.98 2.27
C PHE A 174 9.71 5.67 1.54
N LEU A 175 9.09 5.74 0.37
CA LEU A 175 8.86 4.58 -0.50
C LEU A 175 10.12 4.20 -1.26
N SER A 176 10.30 2.89 -1.51
CA SER A 176 11.28 2.45 -2.51
C SER A 176 10.79 2.88 -3.90
N PRO A 177 11.61 3.59 -4.69
CA PRO A 177 11.17 4.18 -5.95
C PRO A 177 10.55 3.16 -6.93
N GLU A 178 11.14 1.96 -7.01
CA GLU A 178 10.69 0.86 -7.87
C GLU A 178 9.41 0.17 -7.34
N LEU A 179 9.05 0.41 -6.08
CA LEU A 179 7.87 -0.16 -5.41
C LEU A 179 6.77 0.89 -5.14
N SER A 180 6.91 2.08 -5.72
CA SER A 180 5.86 3.10 -5.72
C SER A 180 4.93 2.87 -6.92
N ILE A 181 3.95 1.99 -6.73
CA ILE A 181 3.04 1.54 -7.79
C ILE A 181 1.79 2.42 -7.82
N HIS A 182 1.39 2.85 -9.01
CA HIS A 182 0.27 3.76 -9.19
C HIS A 182 -0.91 3.04 -9.86
N PHE A 183 -2.08 3.09 -9.22
CA PHE A 183 -3.33 2.48 -9.66
C PHE A 183 -4.33 3.55 -10.13
N HIS A 184 -5.12 3.21 -11.10
CA HIS A 184 -6.30 3.95 -11.53
C HIS A 184 -7.59 3.33 -10.96
N TYR A 185 -7.63 2.00 -10.86
CA TYR A 185 -8.82 1.25 -10.43
C TYR A 185 -8.72 0.84 -8.96
N PHE A 186 -9.64 1.32 -8.11
CA PHE A 186 -9.71 0.93 -6.71
C PHE A 186 -9.78 -0.59 -6.52
N ALA A 187 -10.58 -1.29 -7.33
CA ALA A 187 -10.74 -2.74 -7.22
C ALA A 187 -9.41 -3.49 -7.42
N VAL A 188 -8.62 -3.12 -8.43
CA VAL A 188 -7.31 -3.74 -8.68
C VAL A 188 -6.34 -3.46 -7.53
N ARG A 189 -6.32 -2.23 -7.03
CA ARG A 189 -5.50 -1.85 -5.86
C ARG A 189 -5.85 -2.67 -4.63
N LYS A 190 -7.15 -2.81 -4.31
CA LYS A 190 -7.64 -3.61 -3.18
C LYS A 190 -7.25 -5.08 -3.29
N MET A 191 -7.36 -5.67 -4.49
CA MET A 191 -6.87 -7.02 -4.75
C MET A 191 -5.39 -7.17 -4.37
N HIS A 192 -4.52 -6.25 -4.79
CA HIS A 192 -3.10 -6.30 -4.48
C HIS A 192 -2.79 -6.13 -2.99
N PHE A 193 -3.59 -5.38 -2.23
CA PHE A 193 -3.46 -5.36 -0.77
C PHE A 193 -3.73 -6.73 -0.15
N ALA A 194 -4.76 -7.44 -0.62
CA ALA A 194 -5.16 -8.73 -0.04
C ALA A 194 -4.28 -9.91 -0.47
N MET A 195 -3.87 -9.95 -1.76
CA MET A 195 -3.26 -11.15 -2.38
C MET A 195 -1.96 -11.59 -1.75
N ARG A 196 -1.11 -10.66 -1.29
CA ARG A 196 0.21 -10.94 -0.72
C ARG A 196 0.28 -10.65 0.77
N ALA A 197 -0.82 -10.21 1.39
CA ALA A 197 -0.85 -9.89 2.80
C ALA A 197 -0.66 -11.14 3.67
N ASN A 198 0.35 -11.11 4.51
CA ASN A 198 0.52 -12.06 5.61
C ASN A 198 -0.06 -11.53 6.92
N ALA A 199 -0.21 -10.22 7.03
CA ALA A 199 -0.86 -9.57 8.16
C ALA A 199 -1.38 -8.18 7.78
N LEU A 200 -2.35 -7.70 8.55
CA LEU A 200 -2.91 -6.37 8.47
C LEU A 200 -2.76 -5.64 9.80
N ALA A 201 -2.16 -4.46 9.76
CA ALA A 201 -2.03 -3.54 10.89
C ALA A 201 -2.88 -2.29 10.63
N VAL A 202 -3.84 -2.01 11.50
CA VAL A 202 -4.81 -0.92 11.30
C VAL A 202 -4.71 0.05 12.46
N PHE A 203 -4.14 1.21 12.18
CA PHE A 203 -4.08 2.34 13.09
C PHE A 203 -5.34 3.18 12.98
N PRO A 204 -5.64 4.04 13.98
CA PRO A 204 -6.77 4.94 13.91
C PRO A 204 -6.84 5.74 12.62
N GLY A 205 -8.01 5.73 11.95
CA GLY A 205 -8.16 6.34 10.62
C GLY A 205 -9.61 6.72 10.30
N GLY A 206 -9.85 7.12 9.08
CA GLY A 206 -11.18 7.51 8.59
C GLY A 206 -11.81 6.44 7.72
N TYR A 207 -12.73 6.86 6.84
CA TYR A 207 -13.51 5.96 5.98
C TYR A 207 -12.66 5.01 5.14
N GLY A 208 -11.56 5.48 4.54
CA GLY A 208 -10.69 4.60 3.75
C GLY A 208 -10.01 3.52 4.60
N THR A 209 -9.68 3.83 5.86
CA THR A 209 -9.13 2.85 6.80
C THR A 209 -10.18 1.81 7.21
N LEU A 210 -11.40 2.25 7.50
CA LEU A 210 -12.52 1.37 7.84
C LEU A 210 -12.93 0.49 6.65
N ASP A 211 -12.97 1.04 5.45
CA ASP A 211 -13.27 0.33 4.20
C ASP A 211 -12.32 -0.87 3.99
N GLU A 212 -11.01 -0.67 4.12
CA GLU A 212 -10.03 -1.74 3.97
C GLU A 212 -10.07 -2.74 5.13
N LEU A 213 -10.31 -2.29 6.37
CA LEU A 213 -10.48 -3.18 7.51
C LEU A 213 -11.67 -4.11 7.31
N PHE A 214 -12.85 -3.57 7.01
CA PHE A 214 -14.07 -4.36 6.89
C PHE A 214 -14.04 -5.27 5.65
N GLU A 215 -13.36 -4.89 4.59
CA GLU A 215 -13.13 -5.79 3.46
C GLU A 215 -12.35 -7.03 3.89
N ILE A 216 -11.23 -6.86 4.59
CA ILE A 216 -10.42 -7.99 5.05
C ILE A 216 -11.15 -8.84 6.10
N LEU A 217 -11.86 -8.22 7.05
CA LEU A 217 -12.69 -8.97 8.01
C LEU A 217 -13.77 -9.80 7.30
N ASN A 218 -14.43 -9.23 6.29
CA ASN A 218 -15.42 -9.94 5.49
C ASN A 218 -14.79 -11.10 4.68
N LEU A 219 -13.61 -10.90 4.11
CA LEU A 219 -12.88 -11.97 3.40
C LEU A 219 -12.46 -13.10 4.34
N LYS A 220 -12.02 -12.78 5.57
CA LYS A 220 -11.69 -13.77 6.60
C LYS A 220 -12.94 -14.55 7.04
N GLN A 221 -14.02 -13.85 7.40
CA GLN A 221 -15.30 -14.44 7.78
C GLN A 221 -15.85 -15.39 6.69
N ALA A 222 -15.71 -15.00 5.42
CA ALA A 222 -16.13 -15.80 4.28
C ALA A 222 -15.12 -16.89 3.86
N HIS A 223 -13.99 -17.06 4.56
CA HIS A 223 -12.91 -17.99 4.23
C HIS A 223 -12.39 -17.80 2.77
N LYS A 224 -12.30 -16.54 2.31
CA LYS A 224 -11.82 -16.15 0.97
C LYS A 224 -10.40 -15.59 0.96
N THR A 225 -9.76 -15.50 2.12
CA THR A 225 -8.34 -15.16 2.26
C THR A 225 -7.68 -16.21 3.14
N PRO A 226 -6.38 -16.48 3.00
CA PRO A 226 -5.63 -17.27 3.97
C PRO A 226 -5.77 -16.70 5.38
N GLU A 227 -5.65 -17.56 6.38
CA GLU A 227 -5.58 -17.09 7.76
C GLU A 227 -4.39 -16.15 7.92
N MET A 228 -4.67 -14.95 8.42
CA MET A 228 -3.66 -13.92 8.67
C MET A 228 -4.03 -13.07 9.89
N PRO A 229 -3.04 -12.63 10.68
CA PRO A 229 -3.24 -11.68 11.76
C PRO A 229 -3.86 -10.36 11.26
N VAL A 230 -4.86 -9.87 11.99
CA VAL A 230 -5.41 -8.51 11.86
C VAL A 230 -5.28 -7.82 13.20
N ILE A 231 -4.47 -6.76 13.26
CA ILE A 231 -4.15 -6.05 14.50
C ILE A 231 -4.69 -4.63 14.42
N LEU A 232 -5.49 -4.25 15.40
CA LEU A 232 -6.06 -2.92 15.55
C LEU A 232 -5.29 -2.16 16.63
N PHE A 233 -4.67 -1.05 16.28
CA PHE A 233 -3.88 -0.24 17.22
C PHE A 233 -4.72 0.83 17.90
N SER A 234 -4.53 1.02 19.20
CA SER A 234 -5.25 1.97 20.09
C SER A 234 -6.64 1.48 20.48
N ARG A 235 -6.69 0.80 21.62
CA ARG A 235 -7.95 0.34 22.24
C ARG A 235 -8.93 1.47 22.46
N ASP A 236 -8.46 2.61 23.01
CA ASP A 236 -9.28 3.82 23.21
C ASP A 236 -9.98 4.28 21.91
N TYR A 237 -9.33 4.14 20.76
CA TYR A 237 -9.95 4.52 19.49
C TYR A 237 -11.00 3.50 19.06
N TRP A 238 -10.63 2.21 18.97
CA TRP A 238 -11.49 1.20 18.36
C TRP A 238 -12.75 0.91 19.18
N GLU A 239 -12.66 0.83 20.51
CA GLU A 239 -13.80 0.62 21.39
C GLU A 239 -14.81 1.79 21.40
N ASN A 240 -14.37 3.01 21.01
CA ASN A 240 -15.22 4.18 20.88
C ASN A 240 -15.79 4.41 19.47
N ILE A 241 -15.20 3.80 18.42
CA ILE A 241 -15.60 4.06 17.03
C ILE A 241 -16.46 2.94 16.47
N VAL A 242 -16.15 1.67 16.82
CA VAL A 242 -16.89 0.49 16.36
C VAL A 242 -17.25 -0.39 17.54
N ASP A 243 -18.53 -0.54 17.80
CA ASP A 243 -19.00 -1.51 18.78
C ASP A 243 -19.16 -2.90 18.14
N PHE A 244 -18.02 -3.61 18.03
CA PHE A 244 -18.00 -4.97 17.46
C PHE A 244 -18.85 -5.95 18.30
N LYS A 245 -18.91 -5.74 19.61
CA LYS A 245 -19.74 -6.58 20.48
C LYS A 245 -21.23 -6.40 20.19
N ALA A 246 -21.68 -5.17 19.94
CA ALA A 246 -23.05 -4.90 19.56
C ALA A 246 -23.44 -5.58 18.25
N LEU A 247 -22.52 -5.74 17.29
CA LEU A 247 -22.79 -6.49 16.06
C LEU A 247 -23.08 -7.96 16.35
N ALA A 248 -22.32 -8.58 17.25
CA ALA A 248 -22.55 -9.96 17.68
C ALA A 248 -23.86 -10.08 18.49
N ASP A 249 -24.06 -9.20 19.47
CA ASP A 249 -25.29 -9.19 20.31
C ASP A 249 -26.58 -9.01 19.48
N LEU A 250 -26.49 -8.30 18.35
CA LEU A 250 -27.60 -8.14 17.39
C LEU A 250 -27.74 -9.32 16.42
N GLY A 251 -26.79 -10.27 16.43
CA GLY A 251 -26.78 -11.42 15.53
C GLY A 251 -26.47 -11.07 14.06
N THR A 252 -25.78 -9.95 13.82
CA THR A 252 -25.33 -9.56 12.46
C THR A 252 -23.96 -10.16 12.09
N ILE A 253 -23.23 -10.60 13.10
CA ILE A 253 -22.02 -11.44 13.02
C ILE A 253 -22.10 -12.52 14.11
N ASP A 254 -21.30 -13.58 14.01
CA ASP A 254 -21.20 -14.60 15.03
C ASP A 254 -20.24 -14.17 16.16
N ASP A 255 -20.44 -14.71 17.38
CA ASP A 255 -19.50 -14.45 18.50
C ASP A 255 -18.05 -14.84 18.16
N SER A 256 -17.87 -15.87 17.35
CA SER A 256 -16.55 -16.30 16.86
C SER A 256 -15.84 -15.27 15.99
N ASP A 257 -16.59 -14.38 15.32
CA ASP A 257 -16.02 -13.35 14.45
C ASP A 257 -15.27 -12.26 15.24
N LEU A 258 -15.56 -12.14 16.54
CA LEU A 258 -14.80 -11.27 17.45
C LEU A 258 -13.33 -11.70 17.61
N ALA A 259 -13.00 -12.93 17.27
CA ALA A 259 -11.64 -13.46 17.26
C ALA A 259 -10.89 -13.24 15.92
N LEU A 260 -11.52 -12.62 14.93
CA LEU A 260 -10.88 -12.32 13.63
C LEU A 260 -9.78 -11.26 13.72
N PHE A 261 -9.71 -10.50 14.81
CA PHE A 261 -8.74 -9.43 15.04
C PHE A 261 -8.32 -9.36 16.51
N GLU A 262 -7.21 -8.69 16.78
CA GLU A 262 -6.74 -8.37 18.12
C GLU A 262 -6.50 -6.86 18.27
N ILE A 263 -6.77 -6.31 19.47
CA ILE A 263 -6.58 -4.88 19.75
C ILE A 263 -5.38 -4.71 20.70
N VAL A 264 -4.43 -3.87 20.31
CA VAL A 264 -3.18 -3.59 21.01
C VAL A 264 -2.97 -2.10 21.20
N ASP A 265 -2.05 -1.72 22.08
CA ASP A 265 -1.78 -0.31 22.38
C ASP A 265 -0.35 0.13 22.08
N SER A 266 0.52 -0.76 21.60
CA SER A 266 1.90 -0.43 21.24
C SER A 266 2.42 -1.21 20.04
N ALA A 267 3.48 -0.71 19.41
CA ALA A 267 4.13 -1.36 18.27
C ALA A 267 4.70 -2.74 18.64
N GLU A 268 5.29 -2.90 19.83
CA GLU A 268 5.84 -4.17 20.28
C GLU A 268 4.74 -5.21 20.58
N GLU A 269 3.64 -4.79 21.23
CA GLU A 269 2.46 -5.65 21.42
C GLU A 269 1.91 -6.12 20.08
N GLY A 270 1.80 -5.20 19.09
CA GLY A 270 1.33 -5.55 17.75
C GLY A 270 2.21 -6.59 17.05
N TRP A 271 3.52 -6.49 17.20
CA TRP A 271 4.45 -7.49 16.69
C TRP A 271 4.27 -8.85 17.38
N GLN A 272 4.17 -8.86 18.71
CA GLN A 272 3.98 -10.10 19.47
C GLN A 272 2.64 -10.77 19.13
N ALA A 273 1.57 -10.00 19.07
CA ALA A 273 0.25 -10.49 18.66
C ALA A 273 0.26 -11.10 17.25
N MET A 274 0.97 -10.49 16.31
CA MET A 274 1.15 -11.09 14.98
C MET A 274 1.82 -12.45 15.01
N LEU A 275 2.87 -12.63 15.83
CA LEU A 275 3.56 -13.91 15.97
C LEU A 275 2.65 -14.97 16.63
N GLU A 276 1.93 -14.59 17.68
CA GLU A 276 0.99 -15.47 18.39
C GLU A 276 -0.16 -15.91 17.49
N LEU A 277 -0.61 -15.04 16.58
CA LEU A 277 -1.63 -15.35 15.58
C LEU A 277 -1.07 -16.03 14.32
N GLY A 278 0.20 -16.43 14.32
CA GLY A 278 0.79 -17.29 13.30
C GLY A 278 1.51 -16.60 12.16
N LEU A 279 1.90 -15.32 12.30
CA LEU A 279 2.79 -14.70 11.32
C LEU A 279 4.10 -15.47 11.22
N ALA A 280 4.38 -16.02 10.05
CA ALA A 280 5.64 -16.69 9.78
C ALA A 280 6.67 -15.69 9.21
N PRO A 281 7.96 -15.73 9.69
CA PRO A 281 9.03 -14.93 9.10
C PRO A 281 9.37 -15.33 7.67
N GLN A 282 9.00 -16.54 7.27
CA GLN A 282 9.16 -17.05 5.89
C GLN A 282 7.83 -17.61 5.41
N THR A 283 7.33 -17.05 4.33
CA THR A 283 6.08 -17.51 3.71
C THR A 283 6.39 -18.62 2.71
N PRO A 284 5.72 -19.77 2.77
CA PRO A 284 5.79 -20.77 1.70
C PRO A 284 5.40 -20.13 0.36
N LEU A 285 6.08 -20.56 -0.72
CA LEU A 285 5.65 -20.16 -2.07
C LEU A 285 4.18 -20.56 -2.23
N ARG A 286 3.33 -19.58 -2.51
CA ARG A 286 1.93 -19.85 -2.84
C ARG A 286 1.92 -20.37 -4.28
N GLU A 287 1.40 -21.54 -4.49
CA GLU A 287 1.05 -22.00 -5.84
C GLU A 287 -0.01 -21.05 -6.39
N ALA A 288 0.25 -20.50 -7.60
CA ALA A 288 -0.61 -19.54 -8.28
C ALA A 288 -1.92 -20.17 -8.74
#